data_e87528354d28fe43cf64335c50fc747f
#
_entry.id   e87528354d28fe43cf64335c50fc747f
#
_cell.length_a   1.000
_cell.length_b   1.000
_cell.length_c   1.000
_cell.angle_alpha   90.00
_cell.angle_beta   90.00
_cell.angle_gamma   90.00
#
_symmetry.space_group_name_H-M   'P 1'
#
loop_
_entity.id
_entity.type
_entity.pdbx_description
1 polymer ?
#
loop_
_entity_poly.entity_id
_entity_poly.type
_entity_poly.pdbx_seq_one_letter_code
_entity_poly.pdbx_strand_id
1 'polypeptide(L)'
;MKELLDGNVLAKDPKYEGIYIFDIEVSPNWGTYYNEWKVGNIVWKEELSFITCFAITELGSGKVEVFALPDYKQWKKVFCKHCGARNFKDVDEDLVKKLWEYFDKAKILIGHNIDKFDIRKVNARFIKYGFEPPSPYKTIDTYKKHKQIADTSGNSLNNATKYYGIGQKLETEKNLAQKCLEGDMSAWKKYKEYNKEDVIINEKLYLKERGWYKSTPNLNIIMGTITNCPQCGSEHLNKKGTDYNGVTLYQRYKCMNCGLPIRGEKEGTRHLFKSF
;
A
#
# COMPACT_ATOMS: atom_id res chain seq x y z
N MET A 1 -17.30 -11.85 -11.97
CA MET A 1 -16.98 -11.32 -10.63
C MET A 1 -16.46 -12.40 -9.66
N LYS A 2 -16.92 -13.67 -9.75
CA LYS A 2 -16.32 -14.79 -8.99
C LYS A 2 -14.88 -15.12 -9.42
N GLU A 3 -14.57 -15.03 -10.71
CA GLU A 3 -13.24 -15.36 -11.27
C GLU A 3 -12.11 -14.41 -10.88
N LEU A 4 -12.44 -13.17 -10.46
CA LEU A 4 -11.45 -12.19 -9.97
C LEU A 4 -10.95 -12.48 -8.55
N LEU A 5 -11.61 -13.39 -7.82
CA LEU A 5 -11.26 -13.73 -6.43
C LEU A 5 -10.43 -15.01 -6.34
N ASP A 6 -10.37 -15.81 -7.40
CA ASP A 6 -9.72 -17.13 -7.39
C ASP A 6 -8.25 -17.13 -7.79
N GLY A 7 -7.57 -15.99 -7.68
CA GLY A 7 -6.10 -15.92 -7.81
C GLY A 7 -5.54 -16.15 -9.22
N ASN A 8 -6.38 -16.22 -10.24
CA ASN A 8 -5.95 -16.69 -11.56
C ASN A 8 -6.12 -15.68 -12.69
N VAL A 9 -6.26 -14.40 -12.42
CA VAL A 9 -6.42 -13.43 -13.50
C VAL A 9 -5.75 -12.12 -13.19
N LEU A 10 -4.48 -12.06 -13.46
CA LEU A 10 -3.89 -10.92 -14.15
C LEU A 10 -2.51 -11.40 -14.60
N ALA A 11 -2.47 -12.06 -15.78
CA ALA A 11 -1.23 -12.18 -16.51
C ALA A 11 -0.55 -10.82 -16.48
N LYS A 12 0.78 -10.81 -16.29
CA LYS A 12 1.60 -9.60 -16.19
C LYS A 12 1.18 -8.59 -17.27
N ASP A 13 0.20 -7.78 -16.93
CA ASP A 13 -0.39 -6.83 -17.86
C ASP A 13 0.51 -5.59 -17.87
N PRO A 14 1.22 -5.28 -18.98
CA PRO A 14 2.19 -4.19 -19.04
C PRO A 14 1.61 -2.85 -18.60
N LYS A 15 0.28 -2.72 -18.59
CA LYS A 15 -0.39 -1.50 -18.13
C LYS A 15 -0.21 -1.19 -16.63
N TYR A 16 0.20 -2.15 -15.82
CA TYR A 16 0.41 -1.95 -14.39
C TYR A 16 1.88 -1.74 -14.00
N GLU A 17 2.77 -1.66 -14.98
CA GLU A 17 4.18 -1.38 -14.72
C GLU A 17 4.39 -0.10 -13.92
N GLY A 18 5.11 -0.23 -12.80
CA GLY A 18 5.35 0.84 -11.85
C GLY A 18 4.18 1.15 -10.90
N ILE A 19 3.15 0.29 -10.84
CA ILE A 19 2.08 0.38 -9.85
C ILE A 19 2.33 -0.68 -8.79
N TYR A 20 2.79 -0.27 -7.61
CA TYR A 20 3.16 -1.18 -6.54
C TYR A 20 2.20 -1.09 -5.36
N ILE A 21 1.94 -2.23 -4.75
CA ILE A 21 1.32 -2.35 -3.43
C ILE A 21 2.40 -2.75 -2.45
N PHE A 22 2.53 -2.03 -1.35
CA PHE A 22 3.57 -2.29 -0.38
C PHE A 22 3.11 -2.03 1.05
N ASP A 23 3.85 -2.60 1.98
CA ASP A 23 3.70 -2.44 3.42
C ASP A 23 5.06 -2.57 4.09
N ILE A 24 5.32 -1.78 5.13
CA ILE A 24 6.57 -1.85 5.89
C ILE A 24 6.31 -2.26 7.33
N GLU A 25 7.27 -2.94 7.90
CA GLU A 25 7.35 -3.21 9.31
C GLU A 25 8.51 -2.44 9.94
N VAL A 26 8.30 -1.94 11.14
CA VAL A 26 9.29 -1.13 11.83
C VAL A 26 9.62 -1.71 13.20
N SER A 27 10.84 -1.46 13.67
CA SER A 27 11.23 -1.81 15.04
C SER A 27 10.37 -1.05 16.07
N PRO A 28 10.07 -1.65 17.22
CA PRO A 28 9.57 -0.88 18.36
C PRO A 28 10.57 0.20 18.75
N ASN A 29 10.08 1.30 19.32
CA ASN A 29 10.97 2.26 20.01
C ASN A 29 11.38 1.67 21.34
N TRP A 30 12.67 1.78 21.67
CA TRP A 30 13.21 1.41 22.95
C TRP A 30 13.49 2.68 23.77
N GLY A 31 13.19 2.64 25.06
CA GLY A 31 13.38 3.80 25.88
C GLY A 31 13.19 3.52 27.36
N THR A 32 13.71 4.41 28.19
CA THR A 32 13.63 4.35 29.64
C THR A 32 12.39 5.08 30.14
N TYR A 33 11.74 4.54 31.16
CA TYR A 33 10.62 5.16 31.86
C TYR A 33 10.79 5.04 33.37
N TYR A 34 10.25 6.00 34.11
CA TYR A 34 10.46 6.03 35.58
C TYR A 34 9.53 5.11 36.36
N ASN A 35 8.34 4.76 35.78
CA ASN A 35 7.35 4.03 36.56
C ASN A 35 6.41 3.24 35.61
N GLU A 36 6.22 1.96 35.91
CA GLU A 36 5.34 1.04 35.16
C GLU A 36 3.87 1.46 35.17
N TRP A 37 3.42 2.17 36.21
CA TRP A 37 2.02 2.58 36.36
C TRP A 37 1.61 3.82 35.56
N LYS A 38 2.60 4.58 35.04
CA LYS A 38 2.38 5.81 34.28
C LYS A 38 3.23 5.85 33.00
N VAL A 39 3.11 4.80 32.17
CA VAL A 39 3.80 4.76 30.87
C VAL A 39 3.11 5.68 29.86
N GLY A 40 2.96 6.96 30.21
CA GLY A 40 2.44 7.99 29.29
C GLY A 40 3.54 8.67 28.49
N ASN A 41 4.77 8.77 29.06
CA ASN A 41 5.89 9.43 28.42
C ASN A 41 7.16 8.61 28.59
N ILE A 42 7.79 8.26 27.46
CA ILE A 42 9.15 7.73 27.43
C ILE A 42 10.08 8.90 27.74
N VAL A 43 10.82 8.81 28.83
CA VAL A 43 11.73 9.87 29.31
C VAL A 43 12.97 9.96 28.42
N TRP A 44 13.45 8.81 27.94
CA TRP A 44 14.59 8.73 27.06
C TRP A 44 14.39 7.66 26.01
N LYS A 45 14.57 8.01 24.73
CA LYS A 45 14.56 7.02 23.62
C LYS A 45 16.00 6.60 23.34
N GLU A 46 16.30 5.35 23.59
CA GLU A 46 17.64 4.80 23.34
C GLU A 46 17.87 4.53 21.85
N GLU A 47 16.81 4.10 21.13
CA GLU A 47 16.89 3.87 19.71
C GLU A 47 15.63 4.38 18.99
N LEU A 48 15.85 5.03 17.84
CA LEU A 48 14.78 5.45 16.95
C LEU A 48 14.33 4.27 16.11
N SER A 49 13.03 4.17 15.87
CA SER A 49 12.43 3.16 15.01
C SER A 49 13.09 3.15 13.62
N PHE A 50 13.49 1.98 13.16
CA PHE A 50 14.06 1.69 11.84
C PHE A 50 13.21 0.66 11.11
N ILE A 51 13.38 0.53 9.78
CA ILE A 51 12.64 -0.43 8.97
C ILE A 51 13.24 -1.82 9.18
N THR A 52 12.40 -2.79 9.53
CA THR A 52 12.83 -4.17 9.81
C THR A 52 12.53 -5.12 8.66
N CYS A 53 11.42 -4.86 7.95
CA CYS A 53 10.95 -5.66 6.84
C CYS A 53 10.10 -4.79 5.91
N PHE A 54 10.03 -5.11 4.63
CA PHE A 54 8.97 -4.65 3.75
C PHE A 54 8.57 -5.74 2.77
N ALA A 55 7.30 -5.73 2.41
CA ALA A 55 6.74 -6.54 1.36
C ALA A 55 6.23 -5.63 0.23
N ILE A 56 6.40 -6.05 -1.01
CA ILE A 56 6.00 -5.29 -2.19
C ILE A 56 5.58 -6.22 -3.32
N THR A 57 4.55 -5.81 -4.05
CA THR A 57 4.13 -6.48 -5.30
C THR A 57 3.78 -5.46 -6.36
N GLU A 58 4.07 -5.76 -7.61
CA GLU A 58 3.48 -5.03 -8.71
C GLU A 58 2.02 -5.47 -8.90
N LEU A 59 1.12 -4.52 -9.02
CA LEU A 59 -0.33 -4.76 -9.11
C LEU A 59 -0.65 -5.81 -10.18
N GLY A 60 -1.31 -6.90 -9.77
CA GLY A 60 -1.73 -7.98 -10.65
C GLY A 60 -0.62 -8.94 -11.08
N SER A 61 0.61 -8.83 -10.57
CA SER A 61 1.69 -9.75 -10.89
C SER A 61 1.53 -11.13 -10.23
N GLY A 62 0.77 -11.22 -9.15
CA GLY A 62 0.62 -12.42 -8.33
C GLY A 62 1.89 -12.80 -7.56
N LYS A 63 2.96 -12.00 -7.63
CA LYS A 63 4.24 -12.28 -6.98
C LYS A 63 4.57 -11.20 -5.96
N VAL A 64 4.55 -11.55 -4.68
CA VAL A 64 4.99 -10.66 -3.59
C VAL A 64 6.45 -10.93 -3.26
N GLU A 65 7.27 -9.89 -3.27
CA GLU A 65 8.65 -9.93 -2.80
C GLU A 65 8.71 -9.39 -1.38
N VAL A 66 9.52 -10.04 -0.54
CA VAL A 66 9.68 -9.65 0.87
C VAL A 66 11.15 -9.56 1.19
N PHE A 67 11.53 -8.42 1.74
CA PHE A 67 12.90 -8.10 2.14
C PHE A 67 12.93 -7.78 3.63
N ALA A 68 13.90 -8.31 4.36
CA ALA A 68 14.05 -8.11 5.77
C ALA A 68 15.53 -7.97 6.17
N LEU A 69 15.78 -7.42 7.34
CA LEU A 69 17.15 -7.20 7.84
C LEU A 69 18.08 -8.42 7.72
N PRO A 70 17.63 -9.67 8.02
CA PRO A 70 18.50 -10.85 7.89
C PRO A 70 18.99 -11.14 6.47
N ASP A 71 18.36 -10.58 5.45
CA ASP A 71 18.77 -10.77 4.06
C ASP A 71 20.05 -9.98 3.72
N TYR A 72 20.50 -9.08 4.62
CA TYR A 72 21.59 -8.15 4.40
C TYR A 72 22.77 -8.37 5.36
N LYS A 73 23.95 -8.01 4.89
CA LYS A 73 25.21 -8.25 5.64
C LYS A 73 25.30 -7.47 6.97
N GLN A 74 24.65 -6.30 7.06
CA GLN A 74 24.64 -5.48 8.28
C GLN A 74 23.99 -6.23 9.44
N TRP A 75 22.98 -7.04 9.21
CA TRP A 75 22.34 -7.84 10.25
C TRP A 75 23.31 -8.75 10.99
N LYS A 76 24.30 -9.35 10.28
CA LYS A 76 25.31 -10.22 10.89
C LYS A 76 26.24 -9.49 11.85
N LYS A 77 26.31 -8.16 11.77
CA LYS A 77 27.15 -7.31 12.61
C LYS A 77 26.42 -6.77 13.85
N VAL A 78 25.08 -6.96 13.92
CA VAL A 78 24.27 -6.48 15.05
C VAL A 78 24.70 -7.11 16.36
N PHE A 79 25.04 -8.41 16.35
CA PHE A 79 25.35 -9.18 17.54
C PHE A 79 26.86 -9.25 17.77
N CYS A 80 27.32 -8.71 18.93
CA CYS A 80 28.71 -8.86 19.32
C CYS A 80 29.01 -10.31 19.71
N LYS A 81 29.96 -10.95 19.05
CA LYS A 81 30.36 -12.33 19.30
C LYS A 81 30.98 -12.56 20.69
N HIS A 82 31.52 -11.50 21.31
CA HIS A 82 32.24 -11.58 22.59
C HIS A 82 31.37 -11.33 23.81
N CYS A 83 30.47 -10.35 23.72
CA CYS A 83 29.69 -9.89 24.87
C CYS A 83 28.17 -10.00 24.69
N GLY A 84 27.69 -10.41 23.53
CA GLY A 84 26.26 -10.47 23.21
C GLY A 84 25.57 -9.12 23.06
N ALA A 85 26.30 -8.00 23.18
CA ALA A 85 25.74 -6.67 22.99
C ALA A 85 25.18 -6.51 21.58
N ARG A 86 24.11 -5.75 21.46
CA ARG A 86 23.42 -5.45 20.19
C ARG A 86 23.70 -4.03 19.76
N ASN A 87 23.96 -3.85 18.47
CA ASN A 87 24.08 -2.52 17.88
C ASN A 87 23.27 -2.46 16.59
N PHE A 88 22.16 -1.75 16.63
CA PHE A 88 21.26 -1.54 15.50
C PHE A 88 21.55 -0.27 14.70
N LYS A 89 22.66 0.43 15.01
CA LYS A 89 23.03 1.63 14.27
C LYS A 89 23.17 1.30 12.78
N ASP A 90 22.40 2.02 11.98
CA ASP A 90 22.39 1.94 10.51
C ASP A 90 22.14 0.52 9.93
N VAL A 91 21.47 -0.34 10.71
CA VAL A 91 21.24 -1.75 10.36
C VAL A 91 20.34 -1.92 9.13
N ASP A 92 19.46 -0.95 8.86
CA ASP A 92 18.49 -0.98 7.76
C ASP A 92 18.94 -0.24 6.50
N GLU A 93 20.19 0.24 6.41
CA GLU A 93 20.66 1.04 5.28
C GLU A 93 20.51 0.32 3.93
N ASP A 94 20.97 -0.93 3.81
CA ASP A 94 20.84 -1.71 2.57
C ASP A 94 19.38 -2.05 2.25
N LEU A 95 18.58 -2.33 3.28
CA LEU A 95 17.14 -2.57 3.15
C LEU A 95 16.42 -1.32 2.62
N VAL A 96 16.76 -0.16 3.18
CA VAL A 96 16.23 1.15 2.77
C VAL A 96 16.67 1.50 1.35
N LYS A 97 17.92 1.20 0.97
CA LYS A 97 18.40 1.36 -0.41
C LYS A 97 17.56 0.53 -1.39
N LYS A 98 17.29 -0.73 -1.03
CA LYS A 98 16.43 -1.60 -1.85
C LYS A 98 15.02 -1.04 -1.99
N LEU A 99 14.45 -0.50 -0.92
CA LEU A 99 13.13 0.14 -0.94
C LEU A 99 13.14 1.41 -1.80
N TRP A 100 14.22 2.22 -1.74
CA TRP A 100 14.38 3.40 -2.57
C TRP A 100 14.35 3.07 -4.07
N GLU A 101 14.98 1.96 -4.50
CA GLU A 101 14.95 1.50 -5.89
C GLU A 101 13.53 1.22 -6.41
N TYR A 102 12.62 0.73 -5.55
CA TYR A 102 11.21 0.57 -5.89
C TYR A 102 10.46 1.89 -5.96
N PHE A 103 10.73 2.78 -5.00
CA PHE A 103 10.11 4.10 -4.96
C PHE A 103 10.48 4.94 -6.17
N ASP A 104 11.73 4.87 -6.61
CA ASP A 104 12.22 5.60 -7.78
C ASP A 104 11.58 5.12 -9.10
N LYS A 105 11.24 3.84 -9.19
CA LYS A 105 10.52 3.25 -10.34
C LYS A 105 9.00 3.41 -10.25
N ALA A 106 8.47 3.77 -9.09
CA ALA A 106 7.04 3.80 -8.87
C ALA A 106 6.38 4.96 -9.61
N LYS A 107 5.27 4.68 -10.25
CA LYS A 107 4.31 5.66 -10.77
C LYS A 107 3.16 5.86 -9.77
N ILE A 108 2.73 4.74 -9.16
CA ILE A 108 1.73 4.74 -8.08
C ILE A 108 2.18 3.78 -6.98
N LEU A 109 2.07 4.23 -5.74
CA LEU A 109 2.22 3.42 -4.55
C LEU A 109 0.85 3.25 -3.87
N ILE A 110 0.48 2.01 -3.59
CA ILE A 110 -0.78 1.65 -2.95
C ILE A 110 -0.46 1.01 -1.60
N GLY A 111 -1.19 1.39 -0.56
CA GLY A 111 -1.04 0.77 0.76
C GLY A 111 -2.15 1.21 1.72
N HIS A 112 -2.21 0.60 2.90
CA HIS A 112 -3.24 0.87 3.88
C HIS A 112 -2.74 1.83 4.96
N ASN A 113 -3.23 3.08 4.97
CA ASN A 113 -2.76 4.18 5.82
C ASN A 113 -1.32 4.64 5.50
N ILE A 114 -0.87 4.40 4.27
CA ILE A 114 0.51 4.65 3.84
C ILE A 114 0.92 6.12 3.94
N ASP A 115 0.03 7.05 3.63
CA ASP A 115 0.36 8.49 3.62
C ASP A 115 0.72 9.02 5.01
N LYS A 116 0.12 8.45 6.06
CA LYS A 116 0.36 8.88 7.44
C LYS A 116 1.49 8.12 8.10
N PHE A 117 1.73 6.87 7.72
CA PHE A 117 2.68 5.99 8.38
C PHE A 117 3.86 5.63 7.48
N ASP A 118 3.67 4.76 6.50
CA ASP A 118 4.75 4.13 5.72
C ASP A 118 5.59 5.17 4.97
N ILE A 119 4.96 6.02 4.16
CA ILE A 119 5.65 7.05 3.36
C ILE A 119 6.49 7.96 4.26
N ARG A 120 5.95 8.36 5.39
CA ARG A 120 6.67 9.26 6.31
C ARG A 120 7.86 8.58 6.98
N LYS A 121 7.72 7.31 7.36
CA LYS A 121 8.80 6.50 7.93
C LYS A 121 9.89 6.28 6.89
N VAL A 122 9.51 5.89 5.69
CA VAL A 122 10.43 5.65 4.58
C VAL A 122 11.19 6.91 4.20
N ASN A 123 10.52 8.05 4.03
CA ASN A 123 11.16 9.33 3.73
C ASN A 123 12.17 9.75 4.81
N ALA A 124 11.84 9.54 6.08
CA ALA A 124 12.78 9.83 7.17
C ALA A 124 14.05 8.99 7.07
N ARG A 125 13.95 7.73 6.61
CA ARG A 125 15.11 6.86 6.40
C ARG A 125 15.89 7.24 5.14
N PHE A 126 15.22 7.61 4.04
CA PHE A 126 15.88 8.13 2.83
C PHE A 126 16.71 9.38 3.15
N ILE A 127 16.11 10.34 3.83
CA ILE A 127 16.80 11.57 4.25
C ILE A 127 17.99 11.25 5.18
N LYS A 128 17.81 10.36 6.14
CA LYS A 128 18.88 9.96 7.07
C LYS A 128 20.11 9.42 6.35
N TYR A 129 19.89 8.61 5.29
CA TYR A 129 20.99 8.00 4.53
C TYR A 129 21.46 8.83 3.34
N GLY A 130 20.93 10.05 3.17
CA GLY A 130 21.38 10.97 2.12
C GLY A 130 20.91 10.55 0.71
N PHE A 131 19.86 9.74 0.60
CA PHE A 131 19.27 9.46 -0.71
C PHE A 131 18.57 10.71 -1.27
N GLU A 132 18.71 10.92 -2.56
CA GLU A 132 17.93 11.92 -3.26
C GLU A 132 16.43 11.56 -3.22
N PRO A 133 15.53 12.56 -3.32
CA PRO A 133 14.11 12.28 -3.49
C PRO A 133 13.88 11.34 -4.68
N PRO A 134 13.07 10.27 -4.52
CA PRO A 134 12.74 9.39 -5.63
C PRO A 134 11.94 10.13 -6.71
N SER A 135 11.88 9.57 -7.90
CA SER A 135 11.05 10.07 -9.00
C SER A 135 9.61 10.33 -8.55
N PRO A 136 8.91 11.33 -9.11
CA PRO A 136 7.56 11.68 -8.68
C PRO A 136 6.57 10.53 -8.86
N TYR A 137 5.90 10.14 -7.79
CA TYR A 137 4.85 9.12 -7.78
C TYR A 137 3.55 9.68 -7.17
N LYS A 138 2.46 8.94 -7.36
CA LYS A 138 1.18 9.20 -6.70
C LYS A 138 0.90 8.11 -5.67
N THR A 139 0.04 8.40 -4.69
CA THR A 139 -0.37 7.43 -3.69
C THR A 139 -1.85 7.11 -3.79
N ILE A 140 -2.22 5.87 -3.46
CA ILE A 140 -3.59 5.44 -3.20
C ILE A 140 -3.60 4.82 -1.80
N ASP A 141 -4.10 5.57 -0.84
CA ASP A 141 -4.24 5.13 0.54
C ASP A 141 -5.59 4.42 0.71
N THR A 142 -5.58 3.08 0.76
CA THR A 142 -6.79 2.26 0.85
C THR A 142 -7.56 2.50 2.14
N TYR A 143 -6.91 2.86 3.25
CA TYR A 143 -7.60 3.25 4.49
C TYR A 143 -8.46 4.50 4.28
N LYS A 144 -7.90 5.54 3.66
CA LYS A 144 -8.64 6.78 3.37
C LYS A 144 -9.78 6.54 2.39
N LYS A 145 -9.51 5.74 1.35
CA LYS A 145 -10.52 5.42 0.33
C LYS A 145 -11.65 4.58 0.89
N HIS A 146 -11.34 3.54 1.66
CA HIS A 146 -12.33 2.71 2.36
C HIS A 146 -13.24 3.57 3.24
N LYS A 147 -12.66 4.40 4.09
CA LYS A 147 -13.41 5.30 4.98
C LYS A 147 -14.35 6.27 4.24
N GLN A 148 -14.04 6.62 2.98
CA GLN A 148 -14.89 7.52 2.17
C GLN A 148 -16.08 6.82 1.54
N ILE A 149 -16.01 5.49 1.33
CA ILE A 149 -17.01 4.76 0.53
C ILE A 149 -17.83 3.76 1.33
N ALA A 150 -17.35 3.30 2.47
CA ALA A 150 -17.96 2.22 3.22
C ALA A 150 -17.83 2.42 4.74
N ASP A 151 -18.79 1.86 5.46
CA ASP A 151 -18.73 1.66 6.90
C ASP A 151 -18.80 0.16 7.20
N THR A 152 -17.71 -0.40 7.71
CA THR A 152 -17.57 -1.82 8.04
C THR A 152 -17.32 -2.05 9.53
N SER A 153 -17.86 -1.17 10.37
CA SER A 153 -17.64 -1.17 11.83
C SER A 153 -16.17 -1.01 12.22
N GLY A 154 -15.41 -0.34 11.35
CA GLY A 154 -14.00 -0.03 11.55
C GLY A 154 -13.24 -0.03 10.22
N ASN A 155 -12.21 0.82 10.13
CA ASN A 155 -11.50 1.05 8.88
C ASN A 155 -10.15 0.32 8.79
N SER A 156 -9.81 -0.56 9.75
CA SER A 156 -8.58 -1.35 9.66
C SER A 156 -8.64 -2.32 8.48
N LEU A 157 -7.48 -2.63 7.92
CA LEU A 157 -7.36 -3.61 6.83
C LEU A 157 -8.08 -4.92 7.19
N ASN A 158 -7.86 -5.42 8.40
CA ASN A 158 -8.48 -6.66 8.87
C ASN A 158 -10.02 -6.57 8.97
N ASN A 159 -10.57 -5.44 9.43
CA ASN A 159 -12.03 -5.28 9.53
C ASN A 159 -12.67 -5.24 8.13
N ALA A 160 -12.12 -4.44 7.22
CA ALA A 160 -12.62 -4.33 5.86
C ALA A 160 -12.57 -5.67 5.12
N THR A 161 -11.43 -6.37 5.19
CA THR A 161 -11.26 -7.64 4.48
C THR A 161 -12.10 -8.78 5.06
N LYS A 162 -12.26 -8.84 6.38
CA LYS A 162 -13.20 -9.76 7.05
C LYS A 162 -14.64 -9.49 6.66
N TYR A 163 -15.06 -8.22 6.69
CA TYR A 163 -16.42 -7.83 6.31
C TYR A 163 -16.78 -8.25 4.88
N TYR A 164 -15.83 -8.10 3.96
CA TYR A 164 -16.02 -8.51 2.56
C TYR A 164 -15.77 -9.99 2.29
N GLY A 165 -15.32 -10.77 3.27
CA GLY A 165 -14.99 -12.19 3.10
C GLY A 165 -13.84 -12.44 2.12
N ILE A 166 -12.87 -11.53 2.01
CA ILE A 166 -11.75 -11.61 1.05
C ILE A 166 -10.41 -11.93 1.69
N GLY A 167 -10.36 -12.08 3.01
CA GLY A 167 -9.18 -12.44 3.77
C GLY A 167 -9.21 -11.88 5.19
N GLN A 168 -8.22 -12.25 5.96
CA GLN A 168 -7.96 -11.71 7.29
C GLN A 168 -6.46 -11.71 7.56
N LYS A 169 -6.00 -10.79 8.39
CA LYS A 169 -4.61 -10.76 8.85
C LYS A 169 -4.25 -12.04 9.58
N LEU A 170 -3.02 -12.49 9.40
CA LEU A 170 -2.48 -13.57 10.22
C LEU A 170 -2.44 -13.14 11.69
N GLU A 171 -2.85 -14.01 12.57
CA GLU A 171 -2.63 -13.79 13.99
C GLU A 171 -1.16 -13.99 14.33
N THR A 172 -0.57 -13.03 15.00
CA THR A 172 0.83 -13.06 15.41
C THR A 172 0.99 -12.89 16.90
N GLU A 173 2.06 -13.45 17.44
CA GLU A 173 2.43 -13.25 18.83
C GLU A 173 2.76 -11.76 19.06
N LYS A 174 2.30 -11.18 20.18
CA LYS A 174 2.51 -9.77 20.52
C LYS A 174 4.00 -9.34 20.53
N ASN A 175 4.89 -10.29 20.82
CA ASN A 175 6.33 -10.07 20.91
C ASN A 175 7.10 -10.54 19.67
N LEU A 176 6.43 -10.79 18.54
CA LEU A 176 7.06 -11.34 17.33
C LEU A 176 8.21 -10.44 16.82
N ALA A 177 7.99 -9.13 16.73
CA ALA A 177 9.03 -8.18 16.34
C ALA A 177 10.22 -8.18 17.30
N GLN A 178 9.96 -8.30 18.61
CA GLN A 178 11.04 -8.40 19.62
C GLN A 178 11.87 -9.67 19.41
N LYS A 179 11.24 -10.85 19.24
CA LYS A 179 11.95 -12.12 18.95
C LYS A 179 12.82 -12.01 17.69
N CYS A 180 12.32 -11.35 16.66
CA CYS A 180 13.10 -11.07 15.46
C CYS A 180 14.39 -10.29 15.81
N LEU A 181 14.27 -9.21 16.59
CA LEU A 181 15.40 -8.39 17.00
C LEU A 181 16.32 -9.09 18.00
N GLU A 182 15.86 -10.15 18.65
CA GLU A 182 16.67 -11.05 19.48
C GLU A 182 17.45 -12.09 18.67
N GLY A 183 17.25 -12.14 17.36
CA GLY A 183 17.98 -13.02 16.45
C GLY A 183 17.29 -14.36 16.16
N ASP A 184 16.02 -14.53 16.57
CA ASP A 184 15.26 -15.73 16.25
C ASP A 184 14.89 -15.78 14.78
N MET A 185 15.54 -16.67 14.04
CA MET A 185 15.30 -16.85 12.59
C MET A 185 13.94 -17.47 12.29
N SER A 186 13.34 -18.21 13.22
CA SER A 186 11.99 -18.76 13.07
C SER A 186 10.94 -17.64 13.17
N ALA A 187 11.17 -16.68 14.08
CA ALA A 187 10.37 -15.47 14.20
C ALA A 187 10.45 -14.63 12.92
N TRP A 188 11.66 -14.46 12.34
CA TRP A 188 11.82 -13.74 11.05
C TRP A 188 11.03 -14.38 9.91
N LYS A 189 10.99 -15.72 9.84
CA LYS A 189 10.17 -16.41 8.83
C LYS A 189 8.69 -16.08 8.97
N LYS A 190 8.16 -16.14 10.20
CA LYS A 190 6.76 -15.76 10.49
C LYS A 190 6.49 -14.30 10.20
N TYR A 191 7.43 -13.41 10.53
CA TYR A 191 7.30 -11.97 10.33
C TYR A 191 7.26 -11.59 8.86
N LYS A 192 8.10 -12.22 8.04
CA LYS A 192 8.08 -12.06 6.58
C LYS A 192 6.75 -12.55 5.98
N GLU A 193 6.23 -13.70 6.44
CA GLU A 193 4.95 -14.22 5.97
C GLU A 193 3.77 -13.31 6.39
N TYR A 194 3.82 -12.76 7.60
CA TYR A 194 2.84 -11.78 8.06
C TYR A 194 2.83 -10.53 7.16
N ASN A 195 3.97 -9.91 6.92
CA ASN A 195 4.07 -8.71 6.08
C ASN A 195 3.66 -8.98 4.62
N LYS A 196 4.01 -10.16 4.11
CA LYS A 196 3.57 -10.64 2.78
C LYS A 196 2.05 -10.73 2.68
N GLU A 197 1.42 -11.34 3.68
CA GLU A 197 -0.05 -11.50 3.68
C GLU A 197 -0.76 -10.15 3.78
N ASP A 198 -0.23 -9.18 4.52
CA ASP A 198 -0.78 -7.82 4.59
C ASP A 198 -0.82 -7.16 3.20
N VAL A 199 0.21 -7.35 2.38
CA VAL A 199 0.24 -6.86 0.97
C VAL A 199 -0.80 -7.60 0.12
N ILE A 200 -0.91 -8.93 0.25
CA ILE A 200 -1.88 -9.74 -0.52
C ILE A 200 -3.32 -9.32 -0.20
N ILE A 201 -3.67 -9.20 1.08
CA ILE A 201 -5.04 -8.82 1.46
C ILE A 201 -5.34 -7.37 1.12
N ASN A 202 -4.34 -6.48 1.15
CA ASN A 202 -4.51 -5.09 0.70
C ASN A 202 -4.74 -5.01 -0.82
N GLU A 203 -4.06 -5.82 -1.62
CA GLU A 203 -4.33 -5.93 -3.06
C GLU A 203 -5.78 -6.38 -3.31
N LYS A 204 -6.23 -7.42 -2.62
CA LYS A 204 -7.61 -7.90 -2.70
C LYS A 204 -8.62 -6.82 -2.32
N LEU A 205 -8.35 -6.05 -1.25
CA LEU A 205 -9.19 -4.92 -0.83
C LEU A 205 -9.24 -3.84 -1.92
N TYR A 206 -8.07 -3.42 -2.43
CA TYR A 206 -7.99 -2.45 -3.51
C TYR A 206 -8.78 -2.89 -4.75
N LEU A 207 -8.59 -4.12 -5.20
CA LEU A 207 -9.30 -4.67 -6.37
C LEU A 207 -10.81 -4.73 -6.15
N LYS A 208 -11.27 -5.04 -4.93
CA LYS A 208 -12.68 -5.11 -4.56
C LYS A 208 -13.35 -3.74 -4.59
N GLU A 209 -12.65 -2.72 -4.09
CA GLU A 209 -13.23 -1.40 -3.85
C GLU A 209 -12.93 -0.37 -4.94
N ARG A 210 -11.89 -0.56 -5.76
CA ARG A 210 -11.38 0.47 -6.68
C ARG A 210 -12.44 1.11 -7.57
N GLY A 211 -13.48 0.37 -7.97
CA GLY A 211 -14.59 0.89 -8.78
C GLY A 211 -15.49 1.91 -8.05
N TRP A 212 -15.38 2.00 -6.73
CA TRP A 212 -16.11 2.94 -5.87
C TRP A 212 -15.27 4.15 -5.47
N TYR A 213 -13.96 4.09 -5.68
CA TYR A 213 -13.05 5.16 -5.26
C TYR A 213 -13.29 6.44 -6.08
N LYS A 214 -13.22 7.57 -5.39
CA LYS A 214 -13.26 8.89 -5.98
C LYS A 214 -11.87 9.52 -5.91
N SER A 215 -11.58 10.42 -6.87
CA SER A 215 -10.33 11.22 -6.86
C SER A 215 -9.06 10.37 -6.74
N THR A 216 -8.93 9.35 -7.58
CA THR A 216 -7.71 8.55 -7.74
C THR A 216 -6.88 9.07 -8.93
N PRO A 217 -5.57 8.74 -8.97
CA PRO A 217 -4.78 8.97 -10.17
C PRO A 217 -5.44 8.36 -11.42
N ASN A 218 -5.48 9.10 -12.51
CA ASN A 218 -6.03 8.62 -13.76
C ASN A 218 -5.02 7.70 -14.46
N LEU A 219 -5.32 6.41 -14.53
CA LEU A 219 -4.43 5.43 -15.15
C LEU A 219 -4.21 5.67 -16.65
N ASN A 220 -5.16 6.31 -17.35
CA ASN A 220 -4.97 6.62 -18.77
C ASN A 220 -3.76 7.52 -18.98
N ILE A 221 -3.54 8.51 -18.10
CA ILE A 221 -2.36 9.40 -18.18
C ILE A 221 -1.08 8.60 -17.98
N ILE A 222 -1.08 7.70 -16.99
CA ILE A 222 0.10 6.90 -16.62
C ILE A 222 0.44 5.87 -17.70
N MET A 223 -0.58 5.33 -18.35
CA MET A 223 -0.46 4.26 -19.36
C MET A 223 -0.36 4.78 -20.80
N GLY A 224 -0.50 6.10 -21.01
CA GLY A 224 -0.51 6.68 -22.34
C GLY A 224 -1.76 6.34 -23.16
N THR A 225 -2.88 6.01 -22.52
CA THR A 225 -4.18 5.75 -23.15
C THR A 225 -5.16 6.89 -22.87
N ILE A 226 -6.22 7.02 -23.68
CA ILE A 226 -7.24 8.08 -23.51
C ILE A 226 -8.65 7.52 -23.40
N THR A 227 -8.89 6.33 -23.92
CA THR A 227 -10.24 5.75 -24.07
C THR A 227 -10.56 4.66 -23.07
N ASN A 228 -9.58 4.23 -22.28
CA ASN A 228 -9.70 3.14 -21.33
C ASN A 228 -10.33 3.61 -20.00
N CYS A 229 -10.64 2.68 -19.12
CA CYS A 229 -11.12 3.01 -17.78
C CYS A 229 -10.05 3.77 -16.98
N PRO A 230 -10.33 5.00 -16.50
CA PRO A 230 -9.33 5.79 -15.76
C PRO A 230 -8.90 5.16 -14.43
N GLN A 231 -9.69 4.22 -13.91
CA GLN A 231 -9.44 3.57 -12.62
C GLN A 231 -8.68 2.24 -12.72
N CYS A 232 -8.91 1.47 -13.78
CA CYS A 232 -8.30 0.14 -13.91
C CYS A 232 -7.69 -0.13 -15.29
N GLY A 233 -7.68 0.86 -16.19
CA GLY A 233 -7.10 0.75 -17.52
C GLY A 233 -7.80 -0.22 -18.48
N SER A 234 -8.93 -0.81 -18.11
CA SER A 234 -9.67 -1.74 -18.97
C SER A 234 -10.30 -1.04 -20.18
N GLU A 235 -10.26 -1.67 -21.34
CA GLU A 235 -10.90 -1.22 -22.57
C GLU A 235 -12.40 -1.57 -22.61
N HIS A 236 -12.85 -2.49 -21.74
CA HIS A 236 -14.22 -2.98 -21.73
C HIS A 236 -15.18 -1.96 -21.08
N LEU A 237 -15.61 -0.98 -21.86
CA LEU A 237 -16.54 0.07 -21.44
C LEU A 237 -17.88 -0.09 -22.17
N ASN A 238 -18.97 -0.20 -21.41
CA ASN A 238 -20.34 -0.23 -21.96
C ASN A 238 -21.00 1.14 -21.82
N LYS A 239 -21.62 1.61 -22.90
CA LYS A 239 -22.49 2.79 -22.89
C LYS A 239 -23.69 2.56 -21.96
N LYS A 240 -24.01 3.53 -21.11
CA LYS A 240 -25.09 3.48 -20.12
C LYS A 240 -25.95 4.75 -20.13
N GLY A 241 -26.35 5.19 -21.33
CA GLY A 241 -27.14 6.41 -21.50
C GLY A 241 -26.30 7.68 -21.33
N THR A 242 -26.95 8.76 -20.97
CA THR A 242 -26.32 10.08 -20.85
C THR A 242 -26.28 10.57 -19.40
N ASP A 243 -25.37 11.48 -19.12
CA ASP A 243 -25.30 12.27 -17.90
C ASP A 243 -25.26 13.75 -18.30
N TYR A 244 -25.60 14.63 -17.38
CA TYR A 244 -25.61 16.06 -17.68
C TYR A 244 -24.96 16.89 -16.59
N ASN A 245 -24.42 18.03 -16.98
CA ASN A 245 -23.95 19.05 -16.06
C ASN A 245 -24.43 20.41 -16.57
N GLY A 246 -25.42 20.98 -15.88
CA GLY A 246 -26.10 22.16 -16.35
C GLY A 246 -26.78 21.89 -17.69
N VAL A 247 -26.28 22.51 -18.77
CA VAL A 247 -26.83 22.38 -20.13
C VAL A 247 -26.04 21.42 -21.04
N THR A 248 -24.96 20.85 -20.53
CA THR A 248 -24.06 19.98 -21.31
C THR A 248 -24.40 18.52 -21.07
N LEU A 249 -24.59 17.77 -22.16
CA LEU A 249 -24.79 16.33 -22.15
C LEU A 249 -23.47 15.61 -22.39
N TYR A 250 -23.28 14.53 -21.66
CA TYR A 250 -22.13 13.64 -21.76
C TYR A 250 -22.57 12.21 -21.94
N GLN A 251 -21.89 11.44 -22.78
CA GLN A 251 -22.05 10.01 -22.81
C GLN A 251 -21.63 9.39 -21.47
N ARG A 252 -22.47 8.57 -20.90
CA ARG A 252 -22.15 7.79 -19.69
C ARG A 252 -21.72 6.38 -20.07
N TYR A 253 -20.66 5.90 -19.41
CA TYR A 253 -20.16 4.54 -19.56
C TYR A 253 -20.12 3.84 -18.19
N LYS A 254 -20.07 2.52 -18.23
CA LYS A 254 -19.72 1.67 -17.08
C LYS A 254 -18.56 0.77 -17.47
N CYS A 255 -17.51 0.78 -16.66
CA CYS A 255 -16.43 -0.19 -16.82
C CYS A 255 -16.91 -1.59 -16.46
N MET A 256 -16.75 -2.55 -17.35
CA MET A 256 -17.19 -3.93 -17.12
C MET A 256 -16.21 -4.71 -16.23
N ASN A 257 -14.98 -4.21 -16.05
CA ASN A 257 -13.99 -4.84 -15.21
C ASN A 257 -14.13 -4.39 -13.73
N CYS A 258 -14.04 -3.08 -13.43
CA CYS A 258 -14.07 -2.59 -12.04
C CYS A 258 -15.41 -2.00 -11.60
N GLY A 259 -16.37 -1.86 -12.52
CA GLY A 259 -17.70 -1.31 -12.22
C GLY A 259 -17.78 0.22 -12.17
N LEU A 260 -16.67 0.95 -12.35
CA LEU A 260 -16.66 2.41 -12.28
C LEU A 260 -17.64 3.03 -13.26
N PRO A 261 -18.55 3.95 -12.81
CA PRO A 261 -19.30 4.80 -13.72
C PRO A 261 -18.38 5.93 -14.24
N ILE A 262 -18.35 6.10 -15.55
CA ILE A 262 -17.44 7.05 -16.23
C ILE A 262 -18.28 8.03 -17.03
N ARG A 263 -17.94 9.31 -16.93
CA ARG A 263 -18.41 10.35 -17.83
C ARG A 263 -17.43 10.44 -19.00
N GLY A 264 -17.92 10.25 -20.20
CA GLY A 264 -17.16 10.36 -21.43
C GLY A 264 -17.12 11.78 -21.99
N GLU A 265 -16.91 11.87 -23.27
CA GLU A 265 -16.84 13.15 -23.98
C GLU A 265 -18.21 13.85 -24.05
N LYS A 266 -18.14 15.15 -24.32
CA LYS A 266 -19.30 15.99 -24.53
C LYS A 266 -20.03 15.56 -25.82
N GLU A 267 -21.31 15.15 -25.71
CA GLU A 267 -22.13 14.79 -26.89
C GLU A 267 -22.74 16.00 -27.62
N GLY A 268 -22.70 17.17 -27.01
CA GLY A 268 -23.26 18.40 -27.54
C GLY A 268 -23.91 19.25 -26.48
N THR A 269 -24.28 20.48 -26.84
CA THR A 269 -25.12 21.34 -26.05
C THR A 269 -26.53 21.23 -26.63
N ARG A 270 -27.45 20.54 -25.94
CA ARG A 270 -28.87 20.64 -26.29
C ARG A 270 -29.41 21.91 -25.64
N HIS A 271 -30.26 22.61 -26.37
CA HIS A 271 -31.06 23.70 -25.79
C HIS A 271 -32.06 23.06 -24.81
N LEU A 272 -31.68 22.95 -23.55
CA LEU A 272 -32.58 22.55 -22.49
C LEU A 272 -33.34 23.78 -22.02
N PHE A 273 -34.66 23.69 -21.93
CA PHE A 273 -35.44 24.70 -21.22
C PHE A 273 -34.98 24.75 -19.77
N LYS A 274 -34.63 25.94 -19.31
CA LYS A 274 -34.32 26.19 -17.89
C LYS A 274 -35.62 26.53 -17.19
N SER A 275 -35.91 25.93 -16.04
CA SER A 275 -36.85 26.47 -15.06
C SER A 275 -36.26 27.78 -14.51
N PHE A 276 -37.04 28.81 -14.43
CA PHE A 276 -36.70 30.07 -13.78
C PHE A 276 -36.64 29.91 -12.27
#